data_629e3a7c59ffc7a537275eee43826e77
#
_entry.id   629e3a7c59ffc7a537275eee43826e77
#
_cell.length_a   1.000
_cell.length_b   1.000
_cell.length_c   1.000
_cell.angle_alpha   90.00
_cell.angle_beta   90.00
_cell.angle_gamma   90.00
#
_symmetry.space_group_name_H-M   'P 1'
#
loop_
_entity.id
_entity.type
_entity.pdbx_description
1 polymer ?
#
loop_
_entity_poly.entity_id
_entity_poly.type
_entity_poly.pdbx_seq_one_letter_code
_entity_poly.pdbx_strand_id
1 'polypeptide(L)'
;MLKELVQELNQILIEVEDLTRENRELKTEKETINSQLLVVNESLRVALEDKAALEAEVSTLNTTVENLNSVITEKSNKITELENRITELENQTVDPIDLEEIRTIVAELKAILAE
;
A
#
# COMPACT_ATOMS: atom_id res chain seq x y z
N MET A 1 22.00 71.09 38.96
CA MET A 1 22.94 70.23 38.21
C MET A 1 23.13 68.87 38.85
N LEU A 2 23.53 68.84 40.12
CA LEU A 2 23.74 67.54 40.78
C LEU A 2 22.47 66.70 40.88
N LYS A 3 21.33 67.32 41.16
CA LYS A 3 20.02 66.66 41.27
C LYS A 3 19.56 66.06 39.96
N GLU A 4 19.76 66.76 38.87
CA GLU A 4 19.44 66.30 37.49
C GLU A 4 20.35 65.16 37.09
N LEU A 5 21.61 65.19 37.41
CA LEU A 5 22.55 64.10 37.15
C LEU A 5 22.18 62.82 37.89
N VAL A 6 21.76 62.93 39.15
CA VAL A 6 21.30 61.78 39.93
C VAL A 6 20.02 61.17 39.31
N GLN A 7 19.10 62.02 38.84
CA GLN A 7 17.88 61.53 38.17
C GLN A 7 18.21 60.79 36.87
N GLU A 8 19.16 61.31 36.08
CA GLU A 8 19.59 60.61 34.87
C GLU A 8 20.28 59.31 35.15
N LEU A 9 21.12 59.24 36.17
CA LEU A 9 21.76 58.00 36.60
C LEU A 9 20.73 56.94 37.07
N ASN A 10 19.74 57.37 37.82
CA ASN A 10 18.65 56.45 38.26
C ASN A 10 17.87 55.95 37.08
N GLN A 11 17.59 56.77 36.10
CA GLN A 11 16.90 56.36 34.85
C GLN A 11 17.72 55.35 34.10
N ILE A 12 19.01 55.56 33.93
CA ILE A 12 19.94 54.63 33.27
C ILE A 12 19.98 53.31 34.03
N LEU A 13 20.03 53.35 35.38
CA LEU A 13 20.04 52.13 36.17
C LEU A 13 18.78 51.29 35.99
N ILE A 14 17.60 51.94 35.93
CA ILE A 14 16.34 51.25 35.66
C ILE A 14 16.37 50.62 34.27
N GLU A 15 16.83 51.33 33.25
CA GLU A 15 16.93 50.79 31.91
C GLU A 15 17.90 49.61 31.83
N VAL A 16 19.02 49.66 32.52
CA VAL A 16 19.98 48.53 32.58
C VAL A 16 19.36 47.32 33.27
N GLU A 17 18.62 47.52 34.34
CA GLU A 17 17.93 46.43 35.06
C GLU A 17 16.86 45.77 34.16
N ASP A 18 16.08 46.58 33.44
CA ASP A 18 15.08 46.09 32.51
C ASP A 18 15.70 45.32 31.34
N LEU A 19 16.76 45.84 30.76
CA LEU A 19 17.52 45.17 29.70
C LEU A 19 18.13 43.84 30.19
N THR A 20 18.66 43.84 31.40
CA THR A 20 19.22 42.62 31.99
C THR A 20 18.15 41.55 32.18
N ARG A 21 16.97 41.94 32.63
CA ARG A 21 15.84 41.06 32.76
C ARG A 21 15.38 40.50 31.41
N GLU A 22 15.20 41.39 30.43
CA GLU A 22 14.79 40.98 29.07
C GLU A 22 15.81 40.03 28.45
N ASN A 23 17.12 40.30 28.62
CA ASN A 23 18.15 39.41 28.14
C ASN A 23 18.08 38.02 28.77
N ARG A 24 17.79 37.97 30.04
CA ARG A 24 17.65 36.71 30.75
C ARG A 24 16.42 35.91 30.25
N GLU A 25 15.30 36.60 30.06
CA GLU A 25 14.07 36.04 29.51
C GLU A 25 14.30 35.54 28.08
N LEU A 26 14.92 36.34 27.22
CA LEU A 26 15.24 35.96 25.84
C LEU A 26 16.18 34.77 25.77
N LYS A 27 17.15 34.68 26.67
CA LYS A 27 18.05 33.55 26.76
C LYS A 27 17.28 32.26 27.10
N THR A 28 16.36 32.34 28.04
CA THR A 28 15.51 31.20 28.43
C THR A 28 14.60 30.78 27.28
N GLU A 29 13.98 31.75 26.59
CA GLU A 29 13.16 31.48 25.41
C GLU A 29 13.97 30.81 24.31
N LYS A 30 15.17 31.29 24.04
CA LYS A 30 16.09 30.70 23.07
C LYS A 30 16.41 29.25 23.40
N GLU A 31 16.71 28.96 24.65
CA GLU A 31 16.98 27.58 25.12
C GLU A 31 15.75 26.67 24.93
N THR A 32 14.56 27.17 25.22
CA THR A 32 13.30 26.45 25.03
C THR A 32 13.06 26.17 23.55
N ILE A 33 13.22 27.18 22.68
CA ILE A 33 13.05 27.04 21.24
C ILE A 33 14.07 26.05 20.67
N ASN A 34 15.31 26.08 21.10
CA ASN A 34 16.34 25.13 20.67
C ASN A 34 15.97 23.71 21.07
N SER A 35 15.46 23.51 22.28
CA SER A 35 14.99 22.17 22.71
C SER A 35 13.81 21.69 21.89
N GLN A 36 12.85 22.56 21.61
CA GLN A 36 11.70 22.23 20.74
C GLN A 36 12.14 21.91 19.31
N LEU A 37 13.12 22.67 18.78
CA LEU A 37 13.68 22.44 17.46
C LEU A 37 14.34 21.06 17.37
N LEU A 38 15.07 20.63 18.38
CA LEU A 38 15.67 19.29 18.43
C LEU A 38 14.61 18.20 18.40
N VAL A 39 13.51 18.37 19.15
CA VAL A 39 12.41 17.42 19.19
C VAL A 39 11.72 17.33 17.81
N VAL A 40 11.45 18.49 17.21
CA VAL A 40 10.81 18.56 15.88
C VAL A 40 11.71 17.93 14.82
N ASN A 41 13.00 18.21 14.85
CA ASN A 41 13.96 17.63 13.90
C ASN A 41 14.02 16.10 14.02
N GLU A 42 14.00 15.58 15.25
CA GLU A 42 13.97 14.13 15.48
C GLU A 42 12.67 13.52 14.98
N SER A 43 11.54 14.18 15.25
CA SER A 43 10.24 13.72 14.74
C SER A 43 10.20 13.72 13.22
N LEU A 44 10.78 14.75 12.58
CA LEU A 44 10.89 14.82 11.12
C LEU A 44 11.76 13.68 10.58
N ARG A 45 12.88 13.39 11.21
CA ARG A 45 13.77 12.29 10.82
C ARG A 45 13.03 10.96 10.83
N VAL A 46 12.32 10.67 11.92
CA VAL A 46 11.51 9.44 12.07
C VAL A 46 10.42 9.39 10.99
N ALA A 47 9.71 10.50 10.79
CA ALA A 47 8.65 10.56 9.76
C ALA A 47 9.19 10.31 8.34
N LEU A 48 10.38 10.83 8.03
CA LEU A 48 11.03 10.58 6.73
C LEU A 48 11.46 9.12 6.57
N GLU A 49 11.94 8.50 7.63
CA GLU A 49 12.27 7.06 7.62
C GLU A 49 11.02 6.21 7.41
N ASP A 50 9.94 6.53 8.14
CA ASP A 50 8.66 5.83 7.99
C ASP A 50 8.10 5.99 6.59
N LYS A 51 8.19 7.20 6.04
CA LYS A 51 7.77 7.47 4.65
C LYS A 51 8.55 6.59 3.66
N ALA A 52 9.87 6.53 3.80
CA ALA A 52 10.71 5.71 2.92
C ALA A 52 10.35 4.22 3.02
N ALA A 53 10.11 3.73 4.24
CA ALA A 53 9.69 2.35 4.47
C ALA A 53 8.33 2.06 3.82
N LEU A 54 7.37 2.97 3.96
CA LEU A 54 6.05 2.84 3.35
C LEU A 54 6.12 2.89 1.82
N GLU A 55 6.94 3.75 1.25
CA GLU A 55 7.16 3.81 -0.21
C GLU A 55 7.72 2.48 -0.74
N ALA A 56 8.67 1.89 -0.02
CA ALA A 56 9.22 0.58 -0.37
C ALA A 56 8.15 -0.52 -0.28
N GLU A 57 7.32 -0.49 0.75
CA GLU A 57 6.22 -1.43 0.92
C GLU A 57 5.17 -1.29 -0.19
N VAL A 58 4.79 -0.06 -0.54
CA VAL A 58 3.87 0.21 -1.65
C VAL A 58 4.43 -0.33 -2.97
N SER A 59 5.72 -0.14 -3.23
CA SER A 59 6.39 -0.69 -4.42
C SER A 59 6.30 -2.21 -4.46
N THR A 60 6.57 -2.87 -3.34
CA THR A 60 6.47 -4.33 -3.21
C THR A 60 5.03 -4.81 -3.44
N LEU A 61 4.05 -4.12 -2.85
CA LEU A 61 2.64 -4.45 -3.02
C LEU A 61 2.18 -4.28 -4.47
N ASN A 62 2.63 -3.24 -5.16
CA ASN A 62 2.34 -3.04 -6.58
C ASN A 62 2.87 -4.19 -7.43
N THR A 63 4.11 -4.63 -7.18
CA THR A 63 4.67 -5.80 -7.86
C THR A 63 3.85 -7.06 -7.58
N THR A 64 3.44 -7.26 -6.34
CA THR A 64 2.58 -8.39 -5.95
C THR A 64 1.24 -8.34 -6.68
N VAL A 65 0.61 -7.16 -6.77
CA VAL A 65 -0.65 -6.99 -7.50
C VAL A 65 -0.47 -7.31 -8.98
N GLU A 66 0.61 -6.85 -9.61
CA GLU A 66 0.91 -7.17 -11.02
C GLU A 66 1.06 -8.68 -11.22
N ASN A 67 1.80 -9.35 -10.35
CA ASN A 67 1.99 -10.80 -10.40
C ASN A 67 0.67 -11.54 -10.21
N LEU A 68 -0.16 -11.12 -9.27
CA LEU A 68 -1.48 -11.70 -9.04
C LEU A 68 -2.40 -11.50 -10.24
N ASN A 69 -2.37 -10.35 -10.88
CA ASN A 69 -3.14 -10.08 -12.10
C ASN A 69 -2.71 -11.00 -13.25
N SER A 70 -1.40 -11.25 -13.39
CA SER A 70 -0.87 -12.21 -14.35
C SER A 70 -1.37 -13.63 -14.07
N VAL A 71 -1.33 -14.05 -12.82
CA VAL A 71 -1.86 -15.38 -12.40
C VAL A 71 -3.35 -15.47 -12.69
N ILE A 72 -4.12 -14.44 -12.41
CA ILE A 72 -5.56 -14.40 -12.68
C ILE A 72 -5.82 -14.57 -14.19
N THR A 73 -5.05 -13.88 -15.04
CA THR A 73 -5.16 -13.99 -16.49
C THR A 73 -4.85 -15.40 -16.96
N GLU A 74 -3.77 -16.01 -16.47
CA GLU A 74 -3.40 -17.40 -16.80
C GLU A 74 -4.50 -18.39 -16.36
N LYS A 75 -5.03 -18.21 -15.15
CA LYS A 75 -6.12 -19.07 -14.64
C LYS A 75 -7.39 -18.91 -15.45
N SER A 76 -7.74 -17.68 -15.83
CA SER A 76 -8.91 -17.39 -16.67
C SER A 76 -8.78 -18.05 -18.04
N ASN A 77 -7.60 -17.96 -18.65
CA ASN A 77 -7.32 -18.63 -19.93
C ASN A 77 -7.42 -20.14 -19.80
N LYS A 78 -6.90 -20.70 -18.71
CA LYS A 78 -6.98 -22.13 -18.45
C LYS A 78 -8.41 -22.61 -18.24
N ILE A 79 -9.21 -21.82 -17.54
CA ILE A 79 -10.65 -22.11 -17.38
C ILE A 79 -11.34 -22.12 -18.74
N THR A 80 -11.07 -21.16 -19.61
CA THR A 80 -11.63 -21.11 -20.97
C THR A 80 -11.21 -22.34 -21.77
N GLU A 81 -9.94 -22.75 -21.73
CA GLU A 81 -9.46 -23.96 -22.36
C GLU A 81 -10.20 -25.21 -21.87
N LEU A 82 -10.36 -25.31 -20.54
CA LEU A 82 -11.06 -26.44 -19.94
C LEU A 82 -12.55 -26.47 -20.30
N GLU A 83 -13.21 -25.32 -20.30
CA GLU A 83 -14.61 -25.21 -20.73
C GLU A 83 -14.78 -25.65 -22.19
N ASN A 84 -13.88 -25.23 -23.09
CA ASN A 84 -13.87 -25.66 -24.47
C ASN A 84 -13.64 -27.18 -24.59
N ARG A 85 -12.74 -27.71 -23.77
CA ARG A 85 -12.46 -29.15 -23.77
C ARG A 85 -13.65 -29.96 -23.26
N ILE A 86 -14.33 -29.44 -22.26
CA ILE A 86 -15.57 -30.07 -21.75
C ILE A 86 -16.62 -30.09 -22.86
N THR A 87 -16.80 -28.98 -23.57
CA THR A 87 -17.73 -28.89 -24.70
C THR A 87 -17.38 -29.91 -25.80
N GLU A 88 -16.10 -30.02 -26.15
CA GLU A 88 -15.64 -31.03 -27.12
C GLU A 88 -15.92 -32.43 -26.67
N LEU A 89 -15.66 -32.75 -25.38
CA LEU A 89 -15.91 -34.07 -24.83
C LEU A 89 -17.40 -34.40 -24.79
N GLU A 90 -18.24 -33.41 -24.43
CA GLU A 90 -19.69 -33.59 -24.47
C GLU A 90 -20.19 -33.86 -25.87
N ASN A 91 -19.63 -33.22 -26.89
CA ASN A 91 -19.97 -33.44 -28.29
C ASN A 91 -19.44 -34.78 -28.82
N GLN A 92 -18.40 -35.34 -28.20
CA GLN A 92 -17.84 -36.64 -28.54
C GLN A 92 -18.57 -37.81 -27.85
N THR A 93 -19.46 -37.53 -26.86
CA THR A 93 -20.28 -38.60 -26.30
C THR A 93 -21.11 -39.22 -27.41
N VAL A 94 -21.17 -40.51 -27.40
CA VAL A 94 -21.88 -41.28 -28.44
C VAL A 94 -23.33 -40.79 -28.55
N ASP A 95 -23.68 -40.28 -29.71
CA ASP A 95 -25.01 -39.83 -30.04
C ASP A 95 -26.00 -41.03 -29.80
N PRO A 96 -27.14 -40.81 -29.13
CA PRO A 96 -28.15 -41.84 -28.99
C PRO A 96 -28.53 -42.52 -30.30
N ILE A 97 -28.48 -41.81 -31.42
CA ILE A 97 -28.73 -42.35 -32.77
C ILE A 97 -27.69 -43.42 -33.12
N ASP A 98 -26.41 -43.18 -32.85
CA ASP A 98 -25.32 -44.10 -33.11
C ASP A 98 -25.46 -45.37 -32.25
N LEU A 99 -25.88 -45.23 -31.02
CA LEU A 99 -26.17 -46.34 -30.13
C LEU A 99 -27.32 -47.20 -30.67
N GLU A 100 -28.38 -46.60 -31.19
CA GLU A 100 -29.49 -47.30 -31.79
C GLU A 100 -29.08 -48.03 -33.07
N GLU A 101 -28.25 -47.43 -33.89
CA GLU A 101 -27.70 -48.09 -35.10
C GLU A 101 -26.89 -49.32 -34.70
N ILE A 102 -26.05 -49.25 -33.67
CA ILE A 102 -25.28 -50.38 -33.18
C ILE A 102 -26.20 -51.48 -32.68
N ARG A 103 -27.24 -51.14 -31.93
CA ARG A 103 -28.25 -52.09 -31.45
C ARG A 103 -28.96 -52.76 -32.58
N THR A 104 -29.33 -52.05 -33.63
CA THR A 104 -29.95 -52.57 -34.84
C THR A 104 -29.04 -53.57 -35.54
N ILE A 105 -27.79 -53.23 -35.74
CA ILE A 105 -26.77 -54.11 -36.34
C ILE A 105 -26.60 -55.39 -35.51
N VAL A 106 -26.52 -55.26 -34.20
CA VAL A 106 -26.40 -56.43 -33.32
C VAL A 106 -27.63 -57.34 -33.40
N ALA A 107 -28.81 -56.76 -33.49
CA ALA A 107 -30.06 -57.54 -33.64
C ALA A 107 -30.12 -58.29 -34.96
N GLU A 108 -29.67 -57.61 -36.06
CA GLU A 108 -29.57 -58.25 -37.38
C GLU A 108 -28.59 -59.44 -37.42
N LEU A 109 -27.40 -59.22 -36.74
CA LEU A 109 -26.39 -60.27 -36.62
C LEU A 109 -26.94 -61.47 -35.82
N LYS A 110 -27.67 -61.25 -34.77
CA LYS A 110 -28.32 -62.32 -33.97
C LYS A 110 -29.35 -63.09 -34.80
N ALA A 111 -30.13 -62.38 -35.58
CA ALA A 111 -31.12 -63.02 -36.46
C ALA A 111 -30.43 -63.88 -37.54
N ILE A 112 -29.35 -63.44 -38.12
CA ILE A 112 -28.56 -64.20 -39.11
C ILE A 112 -27.97 -65.45 -38.49
N LEU A 113 -27.44 -65.34 -37.28
CA LEU A 113 -26.86 -66.51 -36.56
C LEU A 113 -27.86 -67.50 -36.11
N ALA A 114 -29.12 -67.17 -35.97
CA ALA A 114 -30.20 -68.06 -35.55
C ALA A 114 -30.76 -68.89 -36.67
N GLU A 115 -30.46 -68.48 -37.89
CA GLU A 115 -30.81 -69.28 -39.09
C GLU A 115 -29.84 -70.45 -39.22
#